data_52dc53aac7d1113af73a019960893212
#
_entry.id   52dc53aac7d1113af73a019960893212
#
_cell.length_a   1.000
_cell.length_b   1.000
_cell.length_c   1.000
_cell.angle_alpha   90.00
_cell.angle_beta   90.00
_cell.angle_gamma   90.00
#
_symmetry.space_group_name_H-M   'P 1'
#
loop_
_entity.id
_entity.type
_entity.pdbx_description
1 polymer ?
#
loop_
_entity_poly.entity_id
_entity_poly.type
_entity_poly.pdbx_seq_one_letter_code
_entity_poly.pdbx_strand_id
1 'polypeptide(L)'
;MRPSDLDSSFLTHAPGHWPQDALEHWDDYKWQLLNRVDTLADLEGRLHLSDAERAGVVLAGTKLAMSVTPHFFNLIDRDDPDCPIRRQVIPRVEEGWKAPEELADPCGEDLHMPVPGLVHRYPDRVLFLVTDRCASYCRYCTRSRVVSGVGEQHLETQWEAAFRYLETTPQVRDVLLSGGDPLLFSDDRLDKILTRLRSIPHLQIIRIGSRIPIFLPQRITPTLCAMLKKHHPLFLSIHTNHPRELTSEARDALARLSDAGIPLGNQSVLLRGVNDSVAIQKALVHKLLMCRVRPYYLYQCDLINGSSHLRTSIAEGVAIIEGLRGHTTGYAVPQFVIDGPIGLGKIAINPNSIIDTAPGQLTLRNFEGKLFEYPDTCALPPPPVAQCQRHPNPVISAK
;
A
#
# COMPACT_ATOMS: atom_id res chain seq x y z
N MET A 1 -18.33 4.71 -13.03
CA MET A 1 -18.46 5.24 -11.66
C MET A 1 -19.92 5.09 -11.23
N ARG A 2 -20.18 4.34 -10.18
CA ARG A 2 -21.53 4.12 -9.64
C ARG A 2 -21.82 5.15 -8.55
N PRO A 3 -23.09 5.54 -8.30
CA PRO A 3 -23.43 6.40 -7.17
C PRO A 3 -22.93 5.87 -5.83
N SER A 4 -22.95 4.55 -5.62
CA SER A 4 -22.41 3.89 -4.42
C SER A 4 -20.89 4.07 -4.21
N ASP A 5 -20.14 4.36 -5.28
CA ASP A 5 -18.71 4.60 -5.19
C ASP A 5 -18.38 5.95 -4.53
N LEU A 6 -19.33 6.87 -4.54
CA LEU A 6 -19.21 8.21 -3.95
C LEU A 6 -19.92 8.33 -2.60
N ASP A 7 -20.59 7.27 -2.15
CA ASP A 7 -21.31 7.28 -0.88
C ASP A 7 -20.33 7.42 0.29
N SER A 8 -20.56 8.39 1.15
CA SER A 8 -19.79 8.63 2.36
C SER A 8 -20.16 7.69 3.53
N SER A 9 -21.23 6.91 3.39
CA SER A 9 -21.65 5.95 4.43
C SER A 9 -20.67 4.77 4.54
N PHE A 10 -20.58 4.21 5.74
CA PHE A 10 -19.86 2.97 5.99
C PHE A 10 -20.86 1.81 5.96
N LEU A 11 -21.01 1.22 4.80
CA LEU A 11 -21.97 0.15 4.61
C LEU A 11 -21.45 -1.16 5.24
N THR A 12 -22.32 -1.84 5.95
CA THR A 12 -22.16 -3.26 6.26
C THR A 12 -22.72 -4.03 5.08
N HIS A 13 -21.87 -4.77 4.40
CA HIS A 13 -22.33 -5.64 3.33
C HIS A 13 -22.82 -6.97 3.94
N ALA A 14 -24.12 -7.24 3.82
CA ALA A 14 -24.62 -8.58 4.12
C ALA A 14 -23.84 -9.62 3.30
N PRO A 15 -23.44 -10.77 3.86
CA PRO A 15 -22.61 -11.77 3.18
C PRO A 15 -23.37 -12.47 2.04
N GLY A 16 -23.69 -11.74 0.97
CA GLY A 16 -24.51 -12.20 -0.15
C GLY A 16 -23.90 -13.31 -1.01
N HIS A 17 -22.59 -13.56 -0.89
CA HIS A 17 -21.89 -14.64 -1.59
C HIS A 17 -21.75 -15.90 -0.74
N TRP A 18 -22.29 -15.92 0.48
CA TRP A 18 -22.07 -16.96 1.47
C TRP A 18 -23.39 -17.55 1.96
N PRO A 19 -23.43 -18.86 2.26
CA PRO A 19 -24.64 -19.48 2.83
C PRO A 19 -24.88 -18.98 4.26
N GLN A 20 -26.13 -19.15 4.74
CA GLN A 20 -26.58 -18.59 6.01
C GLN A 20 -25.78 -19.09 7.23
N ASP A 21 -25.33 -20.35 7.24
CA ASP A 21 -24.51 -20.96 8.29
C ASP A 21 -23.10 -20.33 8.39
N ALA A 22 -22.58 -19.78 7.32
CA ALA A 22 -21.32 -19.03 7.35
C ALA A 22 -21.38 -17.77 8.23
N LEU A 23 -22.58 -17.20 8.45
CA LEU A 23 -22.77 -15.99 9.25
C LEU A 23 -22.42 -16.19 10.73
N GLU A 24 -22.60 -17.39 11.27
CA GLU A 24 -22.26 -17.71 12.65
C GLU A 24 -20.76 -17.59 12.94
N HIS A 25 -19.93 -17.71 11.90
CA HIS A 25 -18.47 -17.68 11.97
C HIS A 25 -17.87 -16.42 11.36
N TRP A 26 -18.69 -15.48 10.86
CA TRP A 26 -18.24 -14.33 10.07
C TRP A 26 -17.23 -13.45 10.80
N ASP A 27 -17.37 -13.31 12.09
CA ASP A 27 -16.48 -12.49 12.94
C ASP A 27 -15.23 -13.25 13.44
N ASP A 28 -15.11 -14.54 13.15
CA ASP A 28 -13.90 -15.30 13.43
C ASP A 28 -12.89 -15.14 12.29
N TYR A 29 -11.81 -14.39 12.54
CA TYR A 29 -10.75 -14.21 11.55
C TYR A 29 -10.06 -15.50 11.12
N LYS A 30 -10.04 -16.54 11.96
CA LYS A 30 -9.47 -17.85 11.60
C LYS A 30 -10.36 -18.56 10.60
N TRP A 31 -11.67 -18.50 10.81
CA TRP A 31 -12.64 -19.01 9.84
C TRP A 31 -12.49 -18.27 8.49
N GLN A 32 -12.35 -16.94 8.50
CA GLN A 32 -12.11 -16.15 7.30
C GLN A 32 -10.86 -16.61 6.53
N LEU A 33 -9.78 -16.95 7.24
CA LEU A 33 -8.54 -17.45 6.63
C LEU A 33 -8.66 -18.87 6.09
N LEU A 34 -9.45 -19.72 6.71
CA LEU A 34 -9.69 -21.10 6.28
C LEU A 34 -10.63 -21.19 5.08
N ASN A 35 -11.54 -20.23 4.93
CA ASN A 35 -12.56 -20.19 3.89
C ASN A 35 -12.27 -19.17 2.78
N ARG A 36 -11.00 -18.88 2.52
CA ARG A 36 -10.62 -18.02 1.41
C ARG A 36 -11.03 -18.61 0.07
N VAL A 37 -11.43 -17.74 -0.83
CA VAL A 37 -11.69 -18.09 -2.22
C VAL A 37 -10.37 -18.13 -2.94
N ASP A 38 -9.90 -19.30 -3.37
CA ASP A 38 -8.59 -19.50 -3.96
C ASP A 38 -8.58 -20.46 -5.17
N THR A 39 -9.73 -21.04 -5.53
CA THR A 39 -9.89 -21.92 -6.68
C THR A 39 -10.85 -21.37 -7.73
N LEU A 40 -10.74 -21.85 -8.98
CA LEU A 40 -11.68 -21.52 -10.03
C LEU A 40 -13.10 -21.97 -9.68
N ALA A 41 -13.25 -23.14 -9.10
CA ALA A 41 -14.56 -23.69 -8.70
C ALA A 41 -15.24 -22.82 -7.64
N ASP A 42 -14.46 -22.30 -6.68
CA ASP A 42 -14.98 -21.35 -5.68
C ASP A 42 -15.51 -20.07 -6.31
N LEU A 43 -14.79 -19.57 -7.31
CA LEU A 43 -15.20 -18.36 -8.04
C LEU A 43 -16.48 -18.60 -8.84
N GLU A 44 -16.54 -19.70 -9.60
CA GLU A 44 -17.70 -20.04 -10.46
C GLU A 44 -18.98 -20.27 -9.65
N GLY A 45 -18.83 -20.75 -8.41
CA GLY A 45 -19.97 -20.88 -7.50
C GLY A 45 -20.50 -19.54 -6.98
N ARG A 46 -19.74 -18.43 -7.11
CA ARG A 46 -20.04 -17.14 -6.47
C ARG A 46 -20.13 -15.95 -7.43
N LEU A 47 -19.42 -15.99 -8.56
CA LEU A 47 -19.38 -14.91 -9.54
C LEU A 47 -19.75 -15.41 -10.93
N HIS A 48 -20.29 -14.52 -11.73
CA HIS A 48 -20.37 -14.72 -13.18
C HIS A 48 -19.03 -14.27 -13.80
N LEU A 49 -18.17 -15.25 -14.10
CA LEU A 49 -16.84 -14.97 -14.63
C LEU A 49 -16.86 -14.71 -16.13
N SER A 50 -16.08 -13.73 -16.57
CA SER A 50 -15.74 -13.54 -17.98
C SER A 50 -14.71 -14.59 -18.43
N ASP A 51 -14.58 -14.79 -19.75
CA ASP A 51 -13.56 -15.69 -20.31
C ASP A 51 -12.14 -15.20 -19.97
N ALA A 52 -11.94 -13.87 -19.90
CA ALA A 52 -10.67 -13.28 -19.51
C ALA A 52 -10.27 -13.62 -18.05
N GLU A 53 -11.23 -13.66 -17.15
CA GLU A 53 -10.99 -14.05 -15.75
C GLU A 53 -10.76 -15.55 -15.62
N ARG A 54 -11.55 -16.40 -16.30
CA ARG A 54 -11.30 -17.86 -16.31
C ARG A 54 -9.88 -18.19 -16.76
N ALA A 55 -9.45 -17.59 -17.88
CA ALA A 55 -8.11 -17.74 -18.39
C ALA A 55 -7.05 -17.17 -17.42
N GLY A 56 -7.35 -16.03 -16.78
CA GLY A 56 -6.49 -15.39 -15.79
C GLY A 56 -6.26 -16.25 -14.56
N VAL A 57 -7.30 -16.91 -14.03
CA VAL A 57 -7.17 -17.81 -12.87
C VAL A 57 -6.28 -19.01 -13.19
N VAL A 58 -6.40 -19.60 -14.38
CA VAL A 58 -5.52 -20.68 -14.82
C VAL A 58 -4.06 -20.20 -14.90
N LEU A 59 -3.85 -19.01 -15.46
CA LEU A 59 -2.52 -18.39 -15.56
C LEU A 59 -1.92 -18.06 -14.18
N ALA A 60 -2.74 -17.62 -13.23
CA ALA A 60 -2.32 -17.21 -11.89
C ALA A 60 -1.60 -18.32 -11.11
N GLY A 61 -1.97 -19.57 -11.33
CA GLY A 61 -1.32 -20.73 -10.72
C GLY A 61 0.18 -20.84 -11.01
N THR A 62 0.68 -20.12 -12.03
CA THR A 62 2.10 -20.12 -12.42
C THR A 62 2.87 -18.85 -12.02
N LYS A 63 2.20 -17.80 -11.56
CA LYS A 63 2.82 -16.49 -11.30
C LYS A 63 2.55 -15.97 -9.90
N LEU A 64 1.33 -15.59 -9.65
CA LEU A 64 0.85 -15.07 -8.37
C LEU A 64 -0.47 -15.75 -8.07
N ALA A 65 -0.50 -16.61 -7.07
CA ALA A 65 -1.71 -17.32 -6.65
C ALA A 65 -2.87 -16.34 -6.44
N MET A 66 -4.08 -16.84 -6.60
CA MET A 66 -5.27 -16.11 -6.19
C MET A 66 -5.64 -16.60 -4.78
N SER A 67 -5.95 -15.66 -3.90
CA SER A 67 -6.59 -15.95 -2.61
C SER A 67 -7.28 -14.68 -2.11
N VAL A 68 -8.54 -14.77 -1.70
CA VAL A 68 -9.33 -13.63 -1.23
C VAL A 68 -10.11 -14.04 0.00
N THR A 69 -10.03 -13.24 1.08
CA THR A 69 -10.82 -13.49 2.30
C THR A 69 -12.32 -13.34 2.03
N PRO A 70 -13.19 -14.08 2.71
CA PRO A 70 -14.64 -13.94 2.61
C PRO A 70 -15.13 -12.50 2.79
N HIS A 71 -14.59 -11.78 3.79
CA HIS A 71 -14.94 -10.38 4.03
C HIS A 71 -14.69 -9.50 2.80
N PHE A 72 -13.50 -9.54 2.23
CA PHE A 72 -13.17 -8.70 1.08
C PHE A 72 -13.86 -9.16 -0.21
N PHE A 73 -14.01 -10.47 -0.40
CA PHE A 73 -14.73 -11.05 -1.51
C PHE A 73 -16.19 -10.60 -1.55
N ASN A 74 -16.80 -10.44 -0.37
CA ASN A 74 -18.20 -10.00 -0.24
C ASN A 74 -18.46 -8.58 -0.78
N LEU A 75 -17.41 -7.78 -0.99
CA LEU A 75 -17.51 -6.44 -1.59
C LEU A 75 -17.53 -6.47 -3.12
N ILE A 76 -17.26 -7.64 -3.72
CA ILE A 76 -17.20 -7.82 -5.16
C ILE A 76 -18.61 -7.85 -5.74
N ASP A 77 -18.81 -7.16 -6.83
CA ASP A 77 -20.03 -7.29 -7.61
C ASP A 77 -20.01 -8.61 -8.40
N ARG A 78 -21.10 -9.37 -8.27
CA ARG A 78 -21.24 -10.70 -8.88
C ARG A 78 -21.21 -10.65 -10.41
N ASP A 79 -21.83 -9.63 -10.99
CA ASP A 79 -22.15 -9.57 -12.40
C ASP A 79 -21.22 -8.64 -13.18
N ASP A 80 -20.51 -7.73 -12.48
CA ASP A 80 -19.66 -6.73 -13.12
C ASP A 80 -18.17 -7.12 -13.06
N PRO A 81 -17.59 -7.56 -14.18
CA PRO A 81 -16.15 -7.87 -14.25
C PRO A 81 -15.27 -6.63 -14.09
N ASP A 82 -15.81 -5.42 -14.28
CA ASP A 82 -15.12 -4.15 -14.10
C ASP A 82 -15.33 -3.53 -12.71
N CYS A 83 -15.95 -4.28 -11.78
CA CYS A 83 -16.06 -3.87 -10.39
C CYS A 83 -14.66 -3.52 -9.81
N PRO A 84 -14.48 -2.29 -9.25
CA PRO A 84 -13.17 -1.82 -8.77
C PRO A 84 -12.56 -2.69 -7.66
N ILE A 85 -13.39 -3.39 -6.87
CA ILE A 85 -12.91 -4.33 -5.86
C ILE A 85 -12.43 -5.62 -6.52
N ARG A 86 -13.22 -6.14 -7.47
CA ARG A 86 -12.93 -7.37 -8.23
C ARG A 86 -11.60 -7.27 -8.99
N ARG A 87 -11.36 -6.15 -9.69
CA ARG A 87 -10.14 -5.90 -10.47
C ARG A 87 -8.86 -5.94 -9.63
N GLN A 88 -8.94 -5.73 -8.34
CA GLN A 88 -7.76 -5.73 -7.46
C GLN A 88 -7.28 -7.13 -7.05
N VAL A 89 -8.17 -8.12 -7.07
CA VAL A 89 -7.90 -9.45 -6.44
C VAL A 89 -8.26 -10.64 -7.34
N ILE A 90 -9.09 -10.47 -8.35
CA ILE A 90 -9.41 -11.54 -9.30
C ILE A 90 -8.48 -11.46 -10.51
N PRO A 91 -7.73 -12.54 -10.82
CA PRO A 91 -6.80 -12.58 -11.94
C PRO A 91 -7.51 -12.40 -13.28
N ARG A 92 -6.81 -11.79 -14.24
CA ARG A 92 -7.27 -11.62 -15.62
C ARG A 92 -6.20 -12.10 -16.59
N VAL A 93 -6.60 -12.47 -17.79
CA VAL A 93 -5.69 -12.96 -18.84
C VAL A 93 -4.63 -11.91 -19.21
N GLU A 94 -4.95 -10.62 -19.05
CA GLU A 94 -4.04 -9.50 -19.28
C GLU A 94 -2.78 -9.54 -18.40
N GLU A 95 -2.81 -10.23 -17.26
CA GLU A 95 -1.63 -10.46 -16.43
C GLU A 95 -0.56 -11.33 -17.12
N GLY A 96 -0.96 -12.03 -18.19
CA GLY A 96 -0.06 -12.77 -19.07
C GLY A 96 0.72 -11.86 -20.03
N TRP A 97 0.25 -10.65 -20.28
CA TRP A 97 0.93 -9.71 -21.16
C TRP A 97 2.20 -9.21 -20.50
N LYS A 98 3.23 -9.07 -21.29
CA LYS A 98 4.52 -8.57 -20.84
C LYS A 98 4.86 -7.30 -21.60
N ALA A 99 4.73 -6.16 -20.93
CA ALA A 99 5.19 -4.90 -21.47
C ALA A 99 6.73 -4.81 -21.37
N PRO A 100 7.41 -4.18 -22.34
CA PRO A 100 8.87 -4.13 -22.38
C PRO A 100 9.51 -3.49 -21.13
N GLU A 101 8.82 -2.55 -20.50
CA GLU A 101 9.28 -1.83 -19.32
C GLU A 101 9.04 -2.57 -18.00
N GLU A 102 8.33 -3.71 -18.01
CA GLU A 102 8.00 -4.45 -16.80
C GLU A 102 9.18 -5.27 -16.26
N LEU A 103 9.32 -5.26 -14.96
CA LEU A 103 10.41 -5.88 -14.21
C LEU A 103 9.86 -6.89 -13.20
N ALA A 104 10.64 -7.90 -12.87
CA ALA A 104 10.34 -8.82 -11.78
C ALA A 104 10.52 -8.17 -10.41
N ASP A 105 11.49 -7.26 -10.30
CA ASP A 105 11.79 -6.45 -9.11
C ASP A 105 11.86 -4.97 -9.47
N PRO A 106 10.72 -4.28 -9.65
CA PRO A 106 10.71 -2.88 -10.04
C PRO A 106 11.32 -1.97 -8.98
N CYS A 107 11.24 -2.34 -7.71
CA CYS A 107 11.77 -1.57 -6.60
C CYS A 107 13.27 -1.81 -6.35
N GLY A 108 13.90 -2.77 -7.01
CA GLY A 108 15.31 -3.12 -6.84
C GLY A 108 15.64 -3.59 -5.42
N GLU A 109 14.71 -4.31 -4.78
CA GLU A 109 14.88 -4.76 -3.40
C GLU A 109 16.07 -5.71 -3.26
N ASP A 110 16.24 -6.61 -4.24
CA ASP A 110 17.33 -7.61 -4.23
C ASP A 110 18.72 -6.94 -4.31
N LEU A 111 18.84 -5.81 -5.03
CA LEU A 111 20.09 -5.03 -5.12
C LEU A 111 20.48 -4.33 -3.82
N HIS A 112 19.53 -4.11 -2.94
CA HIS A 112 19.70 -3.38 -1.69
C HIS A 112 19.50 -4.27 -0.45
N MET A 113 19.67 -5.58 -0.60
CA MET A 113 19.45 -6.58 0.45
C MET A 113 20.80 -7.06 1.03
N PRO A 114 21.34 -6.39 2.08
CA PRO A 114 22.63 -6.75 2.69
C PRO A 114 22.60 -8.13 3.35
N VAL A 115 21.44 -8.55 3.83
CA VAL A 115 21.17 -9.89 4.35
C VAL A 115 19.76 -10.32 3.91
N PRO A 116 19.48 -11.60 3.73
CA PRO A 116 18.20 -12.08 3.24
C PRO A 116 17.04 -11.52 4.06
N GLY A 117 16.00 -11.03 3.35
CA GLY A 117 14.80 -10.48 3.96
C GLY A 117 14.92 -9.06 4.54
N LEU A 118 16.08 -8.40 4.44
CA LEU A 118 16.26 -7.04 4.92
C LEU A 118 16.75 -6.12 3.79
N VAL A 119 15.92 -5.16 3.38
CA VAL A 119 16.26 -4.19 2.33
C VAL A 119 16.71 -2.88 2.96
N HIS A 120 17.94 -2.44 2.68
CA HIS A 120 18.54 -1.19 3.19
C HIS A 120 18.86 -0.23 2.04
N ARG A 121 17.83 0.43 1.51
CA ARG A 121 17.96 1.38 0.40
C ARG A 121 18.26 2.81 0.85
N TYR A 122 17.76 3.21 2.01
CA TYR A 122 17.85 4.57 2.53
C TYR A 122 18.80 4.63 3.71
N PRO A 123 19.50 5.77 3.95
CA PRO A 123 20.59 5.83 4.93
C PRO A 123 20.17 5.52 6.37
N ASP A 124 18.91 5.80 6.75
CA ASP A 124 18.45 5.77 8.13
C ASP A 124 17.29 4.80 8.41
N ARG A 125 16.85 4.05 7.39
CA ARG A 125 15.70 3.15 7.52
C ARG A 125 15.80 1.93 6.64
N VAL A 126 15.20 0.85 7.11
CA VAL A 126 15.16 -0.43 6.41
C VAL A 126 13.73 -0.96 6.28
N LEU A 127 13.55 -1.83 5.31
CA LEU A 127 12.39 -2.68 5.14
C LEU A 127 12.76 -4.09 5.56
N PHE A 128 12.04 -4.65 6.54
CA PHE A 128 12.24 -6.01 7.03
C PHE A 128 11.09 -6.89 6.56
N LEU A 129 11.37 -7.81 5.64
CA LEU A 129 10.44 -8.78 5.10
C LEU A 129 10.36 -9.96 6.06
N VAL A 130 9.33 -9.99 6.90
CA VAL A 130 9.21 -10.98 7.98
C VAL A 130 8.41 -12.23 7.59
N THR A 131 7.60 -12.13 6.53
CA THR A 131 6.77 -13.24 6.04
C THR A 131 6.52 -13.11 4.53
N ASP A 132 6.26 -14.23 3.88
CA ASP A 132 5.86 -14.33 2.46
C ASP A 132 4.35 -14.53 2.27
N ARG A 133 3.56 -14.53 3.37
CA ARG A 133 2.12 -14.84 3.35
C ARG A 133 1.26 -13.60 3.45
N CYS A 134 0.15 -13.58 2.69
CA CYS A 134 -0.91 -12.57 2.75
C CYS A 134 -2.28 -13.23 3.01
N ALA A 135 -3.22 -12.46 3.57
CA ALA A 135 -4.61 -12.89 3.69
C ALA A 135 -5.32 -12.92 2.33
N SER A 136 -5.00 -11.97 1.46
CA SER A 136 -5.45 -11.90 0.07
C SER A 136 -4.31 -11.36 -0.80
N TYR A 137 -4.26 -11.74 -2.08
CA TYR A 137 -3.19 -11.32 -2.99
C TYR A 137 -3.67 -10.23 -3.94
N CYS A 138 -3.00 -9.07 -3.86
CA CYS A 138 -3.23 -7.94 -4.77
C CYS A 138 -2.64 -8.23 -6.14
N ARG A 139 -3.39 -8.02 -7.24
CA ARG A 139 -2.92 -8.30 -8.61
C ARG A 139 -1.81 -7.36 -9.12
N TYR A 140 -1.56 -6.28 -8.40
CA TYR A 140 -0.49 -5.29 -8.64
C TYR A 140 0.66 -5.39 -7.62
N CYS A 141 0.84 -6.53 -6.97
CA CYS A 141 1.82 -6.70 -5.89
C CYS A 141 3.25 -6.62 -6.41
N THR A 142 4.02 -5.63 -5.96
CA THR A 142 5.45 -5.46 -6.31
C THR A 142 6.33 -6.62 -5.85
N ARG A 143 5.86 -7.38 -4.86
CA ARG A 143 6.54 -8.57 -4.30
C ARG A 143 5.90 -9.87 -4.74
N SER A 144 5.21 -9.90 -5.89
CA SER A 144 4.60 -11.13 -6.42
C SER A 144 5.60 -12.28 -6.54
N ARG A 145 6.90 -11.98 -6.77
CA ARG A 145 7.98 -12.97 -6.82
C ARG A 145 8.33 -13.58 -5.44
N VAL A 146 7.96 -12.91 -4.35
CA VAL A 146 8.28 -13.31 -2.96
C VAL A 146 7.08 -13.91 -2.27
N VAL A 147 5.88 -13.33 -2.49
CA VAL A 147 4.64 -13.79 -1.89
C VAL A 147 3.95 -14.82 -2.78
N SER A 148 3.05 -15.62 -2.25
CA SER A 148 2.23 -16.60 -2.97
C SER A 148 2.76 -18.02 -3.20
N GLY A 149 3.87 -18.41 -2.58
CA GLY A 149 4.30 -19.82 -2.57
C GLY A 149 4.83 -20.37 -3.90
N VAL A 150 4.98 -19.52 -4.92
CA VAL A 150 5.67 -19.89 -6.17
C VAL A 150 7.16 -19.60 -6.00
N GLY A 151 7.87 -20.50 -5.34
CA GLY A 151 9.25 -20.36 -4.91
C GLY A 151 9.31 -20.13 -3.40
N GLU A 152 9.55 -21.18 -2.64
CA GLU A 152 9.65 -21.13 -1.18
C GLU A 152 10.83 -20.26 -0.74
N GLN A 153 10.55 -19.00 -0.41
CA GLN A 153 11.47 -18.20 0.37
C GLN A 153 11.05 -18.33 1.84
N HIS A 154 11.80 -19.13 2.60
CA HIS A 154 11.58 -19.26 4.04
C HIS A 154 12.11 -18.02 4.77
N LEU A 155 11.50 -16.86 4.56
CA LEU A 155 11.91 -15.59 5.20
C LEU A 155 11.98 -15.71 6.72
N GLU A 156 11.11 -16.53 7.31
CA GLU A 156 11.02 -16.73 8.74
C GLU A 156 12.25 -17.43 9.34
N THR A 157 13.03 -18.18 8.56
CA THR A 157 14.28 -18.83 9.01
C THR A 157 15.47 -17.89 8.98
N GLN A 158 15.32 -16.72 8.38
CA GLN A 158 16.42 -15.79 8.11
C GLN A 158 16.44 -14.55 9.03
N TRP A 159 15.50 -14.43 9.95
CA TRP A 159 15.38 -13.26 10.84
C TRP A 159 16.63 -12.98 11.68
N GLU A 160 17.37 -14.02 12.08
CA GLU A 160 18.54 -13.84 12.92
C GLU A 160 19.65 -13.02 12.24
N ALA A 161 19.84 -13.20 10.94
CA ALA A 161 20.77 -12.39 10.16
C ALA A 161 20.33 -10.92 10.08
N ALA A 162 19.02 -10.69 9.91
CA ALA A 162 18.43 -9.36 9.88
C ALA A 162 18.57 -8.65 11.23
N PHE A 163 18.29 -9.32 12.33
CA PHE A 163 18.47 -8.75 13.67
C PHE A 163 19.92 -8.39 13.96
N ARG A 164 20.87 -9.29 13.66
CA ARG A 164 22.30 -8.99 13.82
C ARG A 164 22.75 -7.80 12.99
N TYR A 165 22.24 -7.69 11.77
CA TYR A 165 22.52 -6.53 10.93
C TYR A 165 22.01 -5.24 11.58
N LEU A 166 20.77 -5.24 12.07
CA LEU A 166 20.18 -4.08 12.76
C LEU A 166 20.98 -3.70 14.01
N GLU A 167 21.36 -4.67 14.84
CA GLU A 167 22.13 -4.47 16.07
C GLU A 167 23.50 -3.83 15.80
N THR A 168 24.11 -4.11 14.65
CA THR A 168 25.44 -3.61 14.26
C THR A 168 25.43 -2.40 13.33
N THR A 169 24.24 -1.86 13.01
CA THR A 169 24.09 -0.75 12.05
C THR A 169 23.39 0.45 12.72
N PRO A 170 24.12 1.24 13.53
CA PRO A 170 23.51 2.30 14.36
C PRO A 170 22.92 3.47 13.57
N GLN A 171 23.18 3.59 12.27
CA GLN A 171 22.57 4.60 11.38
C GLN A 171 21.08 4.31 11.16
N VAL A 172 20.66 3.05 11.26
CA VAL A 172 19.26 2.65 11.08
C VAL A 172 18.49 3.00 12.34
N ARG A 173 17.59 3.96 12.20
CA ARG A 173 16.70 4.42 13.29
C ARG A 173 15.23 4.00 13.11
N ASP A 174 14.87 3.52 11.93
CA ASP A 174 13.49 3.24 11.51
C ASP A 174 13.42 1.88 10.79
N VAL A 175 12.54 1.01 11.26
CA VAL A 175 12.30 -0.32 10.67
C VAL A 175 10.84 -0.43 10.25
N LEU A 176 10.61 -0.74 8.97
CA LEU A 176 9.29 -1.09 8.44
C LEU A 176 9.16 -2.60 8.33
N LEU A 177 8.33 -3.22 9.16
CA LEU A 177 7.92 -4.62 9.00
C LEU A 177 6.95 -4.76 7.83
N SER A 178 7.22 -5.71 6.93
CA SER A 178 6.43 -6.00 5.74
C SER A 178 6.73 -7.42 5.22
N GLY A 179 6.67 -7.61 3.91
CA GLY A 179 6.88 -8.88 3.23
C GLY A 179 5.61 -9.23 2.47
N GLY A 180 4.94 -10.33 2.89
CA GLY A 180 3.51 -10.50 2.82
C GLY A 180 2.86 -9.55 3.82
N ASP A 181 2.05 -10.04 4.73
CA ASP A 181 1.40 -9.18 5.73
C ASP A 181 1.75 -9.60 7.16
N PRO A 182 2.52 -8.78 7.91
CA PRO A 182 2.96 -9.11 9.26
C PRO A 182 1.83 -9.34 10.27
N LEU A 183 0.65 -8.73 10.06
CA LEU A 183 -0.48 -8.90 10.97
C LEU A 183 -1.17 -10.27 10.83
N LEU A 184 -0.72 -11.13 9.92
CA LEU A 184 -1.10 -12.55 9.88
C LEU A 184 -0.47 -13.38 10.98
N PHE A 185 0.64 -12.95 11.56
CA PHE A 185 1.22 -13.65 12.70
C PHE A 185 0.28 -13.67 13.89
N SER A 186 0.43 -14.68 14.76
CA SER A 186 -0.20 -14.65 16.08
C SER A 186 0.33 -13.45 16.89
N ASP A 187 -0.46 -13.00 17.87
CA ASP A 187 -0.04 -11.90 18.75
C ASP A 187 1.30 -12.19 19.42
N ASP A 188 1.49 -13.41 19.94
CA ASP A 188 2.74 -13.83 20.59
C ASP A 188 3.95 -13.78 19.67
N ARG A 189 3.77 -14.17 18.40
CA ARG A 189 4.87 -14.16 17.43
C ARG A 189 5.25 -12.75 17.04
N LEU A 190 4.27 -11.92 16.81
CA LEU A 190 4.48 -10.51 16.49
C LEU A 190 5.09 -9.75 17.68
N ASP A 191 4.61 -10.02 18.91
CA ASP A 191 5.15 -9.44 20.15
C ASP A 191 6.64 -9.76 20.34
N LYS A 192 7.07 -11.00 20.06
CA LYS A 192 8.50 -11.40 20.10
C LYS A 192 9.35 -10.59 19.13
N ILE A 193 8.89 -10.40 17.88
CA ILE A 193 9.60 -9.60 16.88
C ILE A 193 9.72 -8.15 17.36
N LEU A 194 8.60 -7.56 17.78
CA LEU A 194 8.54 -6.17 18.22
C LEU A 194 9.39 -5.94 19.49
N THR A 195 9.35 -6.85 20.44
CA THR A 195 10.18 -6.81 21.67
C THR A 195 11.66 -6.81 21.32
N ARG A 196 12.09 -7.70 20.40
CA ARG A 196 13.48 -7.74 19.99
C ARG A 196 13.90 -6.46 19.25
N LEU A 197 13.07 -5.91 18.38
CA LEU A 197 13.36 -4.63 17.74
C LEU A 197 13.46 -3.50 18.78
N ARG A 198 12.60 -3.47 19.79
CA ARG A 198 12.65 -2.46 20.86
C ARG A 198 13.85 -2.58 21.78
N SER A 199 14.48 -3.76 21.86
CA SER A 199 15.72 -3.94 22.63
C SER A 199 16.95 -3.32 21.95
N ILE A 200 16.87 -2.93 20.67
CA ILE A 200 17.95 -2.28 19.93
C ILE A 200 17.90 -0.77 20.20
N PRO A 201 18.90 -0.19 20.92
CA PRO A 201 18.75 1.17 21.49
C PRO A 201 18.60 2.29 20.47
N HIS A 202 19.18 2.15 19.28
CA HIS A 202 19.15 3.17 18.22
C HIS A 202 17.91 3.09 17.34
N LEU A 203 17.08 2.04 17.45
CA LEU A 203 15.83 1.95 16.73
C LEU A 203 14.75 2.80 17.41
N GLN A 204 14.47 3.96 16.83
CA GLN A 204 13.53 4.94 17.38
C GLN A 204 12.10 4.65 16.95
N ILE A 205 11.90 4.21 15.71
CA ILE A 205 10.59 4.06 15.05
C ILE A 205 10.43 2.64 14.54
N ILE A 206 9.30 2.02 14.86
CA ILE A 206 8.85 0.79 14.22
C ILE A 206 7.59 1.11 13.43
N ARG A 207 7.54 0.65 12.19
CA ARG A 207 6.37 0.74 11.32
C ARG A 207 5.93 -0.65 10.88
N ILE A 208 4.64 -0.83 10.70
CA ILE A 208 4.07 -2.04 10.11
C ILE A 208 3.31 -1.64 8.86
N GLY A 209 3.61 -2.28 7.72
CA GLY A 209 2.83 -2.17 6.49
C GLY A 209 1.84 -3.34 6.42
N SER A 210 0.54 -3.06 6.36
CA SER A 210 -0.47 -4.11 6.38
C SER A 210 -1.75 -3.72 5.62
N ARG A 211 -2.35 -4.69 4.95
CA ARG A 211 -3.69 -4.58 4.38
C ARG A 211 -4.75 -5.33 5.20
N ILE A 212 -4.34 -5.98 6.29
CA ILE A 212 -5.24 -6.73 7.18
C ILE A 212 -6.43 -5.90 7.69
N PRO A 213 -6.30 -4.62 8.09
CA PRO A 213 -7.46 -3.84 8.54
C PRO A 213 -8.56 -3.72 7.49
N ILE A 214 -8.24 -3.96 6.22
CA ILE A 214 -9.14 -3.88 5.06
C ILE A 214 -9.54 -5.28 4.57
N PHE A 215 -8.59 -6.20 4.44
CA PHE A 215 -8.85 -7.55 3.96
C PHE A 215 -9.49 -8.47 5.02
N LEU A 216 -9.20 -8.20 6.29
CA LEU A 216 -9.55 -9.07 7.41
C LEU A 216 -9.72 -8.24 8.70
N PRO A 217 -10.68 -7.29 8.75
CA PRO A 217 -10.84 -6.39 9.91
C PRO A 217 -11.08 -7.14 11.22
N GLN A 218 -11.62 -8.36 11.19
CA GLN A 218 -11.85 -9.22 12.35
C GLN A 218 -10.54 -9.61 13.07
N ARG A 219 -9.39 -9.60 12.36
CA ARG A 219 -8.07 -9.85 12.95
C ARG A 219 -7.61 -8.70 13.89
N ILE A 220 -8.16 -7.52 13.74
CA ILE A 220 -7.82 -6.36 14.58
C ILE A 220 -8.60 -6.45 15.89
N THR A 221 -8.18 -7.36 16.75
CA THR A 221 -8.81 -7.64 18.05
C THR A 221 -8.34 -6.65 19.12
N PRO A 222 -9.10 -6.49 20.22
CA PRO A 222 -8.64 -5.70 21.37
C PRO A 222 -7.30 -6.20 21.95
N THR A 223 -7.06 -7.51 21.95
CA THR A 223 -5.81 -8.12 22.43
C THR A 223 -4.63 -7.75 21.55
N LEU A 224 -4.78 -7.80 20.21
CA LEU A 224 -3.77 -7.32 19.28
C LEU A 224 -3.46 -5.85 19.53
N CYS A 225 -4.47 -4.99 19.64
CA CYS A 225 -4.28 -3.55 19.86
C CYS A 225 -3.57 -3.27 21.19
N ALA A 226 -3.93 -3.98 22.25
CA ALA A 226 -3.28 -3.88 23.56
C ALA A 226 -1.80 -4.33 23.50
N MET A 227 -1.51 -5.38 22.74
CA MET A 227 -0.14 -5.84 22.51
C MET A 227 0.66 -4.80 21.72
N LEU A 228 0.15 -4.31 20.59
CA LEU A 228 0.84 -3.30 19.77
C LEU A 228 1.14 -2.02 20.53
N LYS A 229 0.22 -1.58 21.43
CA LYS A 229 0.40 -0.40 22.28
C LYS A 229 1.67 -0.46 23.15
N LYS A 230 2.14 -1.63 23.55
CA LYS A 230 3.36 -1.80 24.35
C LYS A 230 4.63 -1.37 23.62
N HIS A 231 4.58 -1.33 22.28
CA HIS A 231 5.71 -1.10 21.41
C HIS A 231 5.81 0.30 20.80
N HIS A 232 5.17 1.30 21.41
CA HIS A 232 5.30 2.68 20.96
C HIS A 232 6.74 3.22 21.04
N PRO A 233 7.13 4.17 20.14
CA PRO A 233 6.36 4.69 19.01
C PRO A 233 6.25 3.70 17.85
N LEU A 234 5.03 3.21 17.60
CA LEU A 234 4.71 2.28 16.52
C LEU A 234 3.69 2.94 15.57
N PHE A 235 3.94 2.87 14.27
CA PHE A 235 3.09 3.42 13.22
C PHE A 235 2.54 2.29 12.36
N LEU A 236 1.32 2.41 11.87
CA LEU A 236 0.74 1.46 10.93
C LEU A 236 0.41 2.15 9.61
N SER A 237 1.03 1.65 8.54
CA SER A 237 0.69 2.02 7.17
C SER A 237 -0.32 1.02 6.63
N ILE A 238 -1.58 1.43 6.49
CA ILE A 238 -2.61 0.60 5.87
C ILE A 238 -2.58 0.76 4.34
N HIS A 239 -3.26 -0.15 3.65
CA HIS A 239 -3.42 -0.10 2.21
C HIS A 239 -4.89 -0.27 1.83
N THR A 240 -5.47 0.76 1.24
CA THR A 240 -6.79 0.74 0.60
C THR A 240 -6.80 1.67 -0.61
N ASN A 241 -7.49 1.25 -1.67
CA ASN A 241 -7.51 1.97 -2.95
C ASN A 241 -8.89 2.54 -3.30
N HIS A 242 -9.97 2.02 -2.72
CA HIS A 242 -11.31 2.41 -3.13
C HIS A 242 -12.21 2.68 -1.91
N PRO A 243 -13.10 3.70 -1.95
CA PRO A 243 -13.96 4.04 -0.80
C PRO A 243 -14.90 2.92 -0.35
N ARG A 244 -15.26 1.98 -1.25
CA ARG A 244 -16.06 0.78 -0.90
C ARG A 244 -15.33 -0.22 -0.02
N GLU A 245 -14.01 -0.20 0.02
CA GLU A 245 -13.20 -1.06 0.90
C GLU A 245 -13.33 -0.65 2.39
N LEU A 246 -13.67 0.62 2.64
CA LEU A 246 -13.90 1.14 3.98
C LEU A 246 -15.33 0.86 4.42
N THR A 247 -15.55 -0.39 4.89
CA THR A 247 -16.82 -0.85 5.46
C THR A 247 -16.95 -0.42 6.93
N SER A 248 -18.11 -0.70 7.56
CA SER A 248 -18.28 -0.50 9.01
C SER A 248 -17.27 -1.30 9.82
N GLU A 249 -17.02 -2.55 9.44
CA GLU A 249 -16.06 -3.44 10.12
C GLU A 249 -14.62 -2.93 9.99
N ALA A 250 -14.24 -2.46 8.79
CA ALA A 250 -12.94 -1.84 8.57
C ALA A 250 -12.79 -0.54 9.37
N ARG A 251 -13.82 0.33 9.40
CA ARG A 251 -13.85 1.54 10.23
C ARG A 251 -13.63 1.21 11.70
N ASP A 252 -14.34 0.21 12.23
CA ASP A 252 -14.27 -0.17 13.64
C ASP A 252 -12.90 -0.79 13.99
N ALA A 253 -12.31 -1.55 13.05
CA ALA A 253 -10.93 -2.05 13.18
C ALA A 253 -9.90 -0.90 13.23
N LEU A 254 -10.04 0.09 12.33
CA LEU A 254 -9.18 1.27 12.30
C LEU A 254 -9.38 2.15 13.55
N ALA A 255 -10.61 2.24 14.06
CA ALA A 255 -10.90 2.93 15.30
C ALA A 255 -10.17 2.28 16.48
N ARG A 256 -10.23 0.93 16.62
CA ARG A 256 -9.49 0.21 17.68
C ARG A 256 -7.98 0.48 17.65
N LEU A 257 -7.37 0.48 16.46
CA LEU A 257 -5.95 0.81 16.31
C LEU A 257 -5.65 2.25 16.72
N SER A 258 -6.47 3.19 16.26
CA SER A 258 -6.31 4.61 16.59
C SER A 258 -6.52 4.89 18.08
N ASP A 259 -7.50 4.22 18.73
CA ASP A 259 -7.76 4.32 20.18
C ASP A 259 -6.62 3.72 21.02
N ALA A 260 -5.88 2.75 20.46
CA ALA A 260 -4.64 2.26 21.04
C ALA A 260 -3.47 3.24 20.91
N GLY A 261 -3.68 4.42 20.31
CA GLY A 261 -2.66 5.46 20.11
C GLY A 261 -1.71 5.20 18.94
N ILE A 262 -2.08 4.32 18.02
CA ILE A 262 -1.26 3.98 16.83
C ILE A 262 -1.58 4.98 15.72
N PRO A 263 -0.62 5.81 15.27
CA PRO A 263 -0.80 6.67 14.12
C PRO A 263 -1.02 5.84 12.84
N LEU A 264 -2.07 6.19 12.08
CA LEU A 264 -2.47 5.48 10.87
C LEU A 264 -2.23 6.34 9.62
N GLY A 265 -1.60 5.75 8.62
CA GLY A 265 -1.43 6.35 7.30
C GLY A 265 -1.86 5.38 6.18
N ASN A 266 -2.53 5.89 5.16
CA ASN A 266 -2.90 5.08 4.00
C ASN A 266 -1.90 5.23 2.87
N GLN A 267 -1.53 4.11 2.25
CA GLN A 267 -0.72 4.02 1.05
C GLN A 267 -1.57 3.42 -0.07
N SER A 268 -2.19 4.28 -0.88
CA SER A 268 -2.94 3.85 -2.06
C SER A 268 -2.02 3.65 -3.26
N VAL A 269 -2.41 2.76 -4.17
CA VAL A 269 -1.84 2.67 -5.53
C VAL A 269 -2.88 3.19 -6.52
N LEU A 270 -2.46 4.03 -7.46
CA LEU A 270 -3.30 4.54 -8.54
C LEU A 270 -3.46 3.46 -9.60
N LEU A 271 -4.69 2.97 -9.76
CA LEU A 271 -5.02 1.83 -10.60
C LEU A 271 -6.14 2.18 -11.57
N ARG A 272 -5.92 1.85 -12.85
CA ARG A 272 -6.90 2.04 -13.93
C ARG A 272 -8.17 1.25 -13.66
N GLY A 273 -9.33 1.92 -13.75
CA GLY A 273 -10.65 1.34 -13.52
C GLY A 273 -10.93 1.00 -12.06
N VAL A 274 -10.09 1.47 -11.12
CA VAL A 274 -10.30 1.32 -9.67
C VAL A 274 -10.49 2.68 -9.02
N ASN A 275 -9.48 3.55 -9.10
CA ASN A 275 -9.46 4.82 -8.39
C ASN A 275 -8.83 5.97 -9.21
N ASP A 276 -8.91 5.88 -10.52
CA ASP A 276 -8.28 6.75 -11.52
C ASP A 276 -9.10 8.02 -11.82
N SER A 277 -9.91 8.46 -10.88
CA SER A 277 -10.66 9.72 -11.02
C SER A 277 -10.60 10.58 -9.75
N VAL A 278 -10.63 11.91 -9.94
CA VAL A 278 -10.68 12.89 -8.84
C VAL A 278 -11.84 12.60 -7.88
N ALA A 279 -13.02 12.25 -8.41
CA ALA A 279 -14.22 12.00 -7.62
C ALA A 279 -14.04 10.80 -6.67
N ILE A 280 -13.53 9.67 -7.18
CA ILE A 280 -13.26 8.47 -6.38
C ILE A 280 -12.17 8.74 -5.35
N GLN A 281 -11.07 9.39 -5.75
CA GLN A 281 -10.00 9.75 -4.80
C GLN A 281 -10.50 10.69 -3.71
N LYS A 282 -11.35 11.67 -4.05
CA LYS A 282 -11.94 12.57 -3.06
C LYS A 282 -12.85 11.83 -2.08
N ALA A 283 -13.67 10.90 -2.56
CA ALA A 283 -14.49 10.05 -1.69
C ALA A 283 -13.64 9.18 -0.78
N LEU A 284 -12.56 8.57 -1.31
CA LEU A 284 -11.63 7.74 -0.53
C LEU A 284 -10.96 8.55 0.58
N VAL A 285 -10.35 9.70 0.25
CA VAL A 285 -9.59 10.48 1.25
C VAL A 285 -10.49 11.06 2.33
N HIS A 286 -11.74 11.41 2.01
CA HIS A 286 -12.71 11.83 3.01
C HIS A 286 -13.07 10.70 3.97
N LYS A 287 -13.38 9.50 3.47
CA LYS A 287 -13.64 8.32 4.32
C LYS A 287 -12.44 7.94 5.18
N LEU A 288 -11.22 8.02 4.65
CA LEU A 288 -10.00 7.80 5.42
C LEU A 288 -9.91 8.75 6.63
N LEU A 289 -10.15 10.03 6.43
CA LEU A 289 -10.14 11.00 7.54
C LEU A 289 -11.22 10.71 8.58
N MET A 290 -12.41 10.29 8.15
CA MET A 290 -13.48 9.84 9.07
C MET A 290 -13.05 8.62 9.90
N CYS A 291 -12.16 7.77 9.36
CA CYS A 291 -11.53 6.65 10.06
C CYS A 291 -10.28 7.05 10.86
N ARG A 292 -9.95 8.35 10.97
CA ARG A 292 -8.71 8.85 11.60
C ARG A 292 -7.43 8.31 10.94
N VAL A 293 -7.49 8.04 9.64
CA VAL A 293 -6.37 7.60 8.81
C VAL A 293 -5.94 8.75 7.92
N ARG A 294 -4.66 9.13 7.98
CA ARG A 294 -4.13 10.14 7.08
C ARG A 294 -3.86 9.54 5.71
N PRO A 295 -4.40 10.11 4.60
CA PRO A 295 -3.90 9.82 3.26
C PRO A 295 -2.41 10.19 3.19
N TYR A 296 -1.53 9.17 3.10
CA TYR A 296 -0.08 9.40 3.18
C TYR A 296 0.55 9.43 1.80
N TYR A 297 0.47 8.32 1.07
CA TYR A 297 0.93 8.23 -0.30
C TYR A 297 -0.17 7.79 -1.27
N LEU A 298 -0.12 8.36 -2.48
CA LEU A 298 -0.70 7.79 -3.68
C LEU A 298 0.47 7.36 -4.58
N TYR A 299 0.67 6.06 -4.74
CA TYR A 299 1.72 5.52 -5.60
C TYR A 299 1.25 5.44 -7.05
N GLN A 300 2.09 5.85 -7.99
CA GLN A 300 1.96 5.35 -9.35
C GLN A 300 2.09 3.82 -9.30
N CYS A 301 1.26 3.09 -10.05
CA CYS A 301 1.40 1.63 -10.13
C CYS A 301 2.77 1.28 -10.71
N ASP A 302 3.52 0.47 -9.96
CA ASP A 302 4.87 0.08 -10.32
C ASP A 302 4.93 -0.76 -11.60
N LEU A 303 6.11 -0.81 -12.21
CA LEU A 303 6.36 -1.55 -13.45
C LEU A 303 6.57 -3.05 -13.16
N ILE A 304 5.69 -3.66 -12.38
CA ILE A 304 5.75 -5.09 -12.06
C ILE A 304 5.16 -5.92 -13.20
N ASN A 305 5.78 -7.07 -13.50
CA ASN A 305 5.32 -8.01 -14.51
C ASN A 305 3.81 -8.33 -14.39
N GLY A 306 3.06 -8.11 -15.47
CA GLY A 306 1.63 -8.41 -15.55
C GLY A 306 0.71 -7.31 -15.00
N SER A 307 1.23 -6.12 -14.67
CA SER A 307 0.42 -5.01 -14.14
C SER A 307 0.01 -3.96 -15.19
N SER A 308 0.45 -4.07 -16.44
CA SER A 308 0.25 -3.04 -17.48
C SER A 308 -1.21 -2.62 -17.66
N HIS A 309 -2.13 -3.56 -17.55
CA HIS A 309 -3.58 -3.32 -17.69
C HIS A 309 -4.18 -2.51 -16.52
N LEU A 310 -3.47 -2.41 -15.38
CA LEU A 310 -3.87 -1.64 -14.21
C LEU A 310 -3.15 -0.29 -14.12
N ARG A 311 -2.17 0.00 -14.99
CA ARG A 311 -1.40 1.24 -14.91
C ARG A 311 -2.15 2.41 -15.54
N THR A 312 -2.03 3.57 -14.91
CA THR A 312 -2.46 4.88 -15.40
C THR A 312 -1.27 5.67 -15.93
N SER A 313 -1.52 6.79 -16.58
CA SER A 313 -0.47 7.75 -16.90
C SER A 313 -0.09 8.59 -15.66
N ILE A 314 1.12 9.12 -15.65
CA ILE A 314 1.56 10.07 -14.60
C ILE A 314 0.71 11.35 -14.65
N ALA A 315 0.30 11.78 -15.84
CA ALA A 315 -0.54 12.96 -16.02
C ALA A 315 -1.90 12.81 -15.31
N GLU A 316 -2.51 11.61 -15.33
CA GLU A 316 -3.73 11.32 -14.56
C GLU A 316 -3.49 11.47 -13.05
N GLY A 317 -2.36 10.98 -12.54
CA GLY A 317 -1.99 11.14 -11.12
C GLY A 317 -1.81 12.61 -10.73
N VAL A 318 -1.15 13.40 -11.56
CA VAL A 318 -0.99 14.86 -11.37
C VAL A 318 -2.34 15.57 -11.36
N ALA A 319 -3.20 15.26 -12.34
CA ALA A 319 -4.56 15.84 -12.42
C ALA A 319 -5.43 15.50 -11.18
N ILE A 320 -5.28 14.30 -10.63
CA ILE A 320 -5.94 13.91 -9.37
C ILE A 320 -5.47 14.80 -8.22
N ILE A 321 -4.16 15.02 -8.06
CA ILE A 321 -3.64 15.90 -7.00
C ILE A 321 -4.08 17.35 -7.20
N GLU A 322 -4.13 17.85 -8.44
CA GLU A 322 -4.69 19.17 -8.74
C GLU A 322 -6.15 19.26 -8.35
N GLY A 323 -6.95 18.23 -8.68
CA GLY A 323 -8.36 18.17 -8.34
C GLY A 323 -8.67 17.99 -6.84
N LEU A 324 -7.70 17.61 -6.03
CA LEU A 324 -7.82 17.52 -4.57
C LEU A 324 -7.31 18.80 -3.89
N ARG A 325 -6.17 19.33 -4.33
CA ARG A 325 -5.48 20.46 -3.67
C ARG A 325 -6.31 21.74 -3.84
N GLY A 326 -6.68 22.37 -2.72
CA GLY A 326 -7.56 23.54 -2.70
C GLY A 326 -9.06 23.21 -2.79
N HIS A 327 -9.42 22.00 -3.19
CA HIS A 327 -10.81 21.53 -3.30
C HIS A 327 -11.25 20.64 -2.12
N THR A 328 -10.34 20.38 -1.19
CA THR A 328 -10.59 19.73 0.11
C THR A 328 -9.53 20.16 1.12
N THR A 329 -9.67 19.72 2.38
CA THR A 329 -8.66 20.02 3.42
C THR A 329 -7.28 19.48 3.04
N GLY A 330 -6.21 20.21 3.38
CA GLY A 330 -4.83 19.77 3.17
C GLY A 330 -4.48 18.43 3.83
N TYR A 331 -5.16 18.07 4.93
CA TYR A 331 -5.02 16.75 5.56
C TYR A 331 -5.44 15.58 4.66
N ALA A 332 -6.34 15.83 3.69
CA ALA A 332 -6.86 14.83 2.78
C ALA A 332 -5.98 14.59 1.55
N VAL A 333 -5.06 15.51 1.24
CA VAL A 333 -4.24 15.41 0.01
C VAL A 333 -3.03 14.54 0.25
N PRO A 334 -2.94 13.34 -0.39
CA PRO A 334 -1.77 12.50 -0.30
C PRO A 334 -0.60 13.08 -1.10
N GLN A 335 0.60 12.61 -0.82
CA GLN A 335 1.74 12.84 -1.71
C GLN A 335 1.70 11.81 -2.84
N PHE A 336 1.60 12.28 -4.10
CA PHE A 336 1.74 11.42 -5.27
C PHE A 336 3.22 11.11 -5.50
N VAL A 337 3.56 9.82 -5.60
CA VAL A 337 4.95 9.37 -5.69
C VAL A 337 5.12 8.28 -6.74
N ILE A 338 6.29 8.27 -7.34
CA ILE A 338 6.79 7.20 -8.20
C ILE A 338 7.94 6.54 -7.47
N ASP A 339 7.93 5.22 -7.38
CA ASP A 339 9.13 4.47 -7.02
C ASP A 339 10.03 4.38 -8.25
N GLY A 340 11.19 5.03 -8.19
CA GLY A 340 12.15 5.01 -9.28
C GLY A 340 12.63 3.59 -9.54
N PRO A 341 12.58 3.10 -10.80
CA PRO A 341 12.93 1.73 -11.13
C PRO A 341 14.31 1.33 -10.61
N ILE A 342 14.48 0.04 -10.32
CA ILE A 342 15.76 -0.55 -9.88
C ILE A 342 16.31 0.16 -8.62
N GLY A 343 15.42 0.54 -7.70
CA GLY A 343 15.83 1.09 -6.41
C GLY A 343 16.30 2.55 -6.42
N LEU A 344 15.90 3.37 -7.40
CA LEU A 344 16.21 4.79 -7.41
C LEU A 344 15.49 5.60 -6.32
N GLY A 345 14.58 4.96 -5.59
CA GLY A 345 13.86 5.55 -4.46
C GLY A 345 12.61 6.31 -4.86
N LYS A 346 11.93 6.89 -3.85
CA LYS A 346 10.66 7.57 -4.04
C LYS A 346 10.85 8.99 -4.54
N ILE A 347 10.18 9.31 -5.64
CA ILE A 347 10.19 10.64 -6.28
C ILE A 347 8.78 11.23 -6.11
N ALA A 348 8.69 12.34 -5.38
CA ALA A 348 7.43 13.07 -5.24
C ALA A 348 7.12 13.86 -6.52
N ILE A 349 5.94 13.61 -7.09
CA ILE A 349 5.44 14.30 -8.26
C ILE A 349 4.32 15.24 -7.83
N ASN A 350 4.46 16.49 -8.15
CA ASN A 350 3.48 17.53 -7.80
C ASN A 350 3.04 18.29 -9.05
N PRO A 351 1.80 18.83 -9.03
CA PRO A 351 1.41 19.85 -10.01
C PRO A 351 2.39 21.02 -10.00
N ASN A 352 2.71 21.55 -11.18
CA ASN A 352 3.58 22.71 -11.28
C ASN A 352 2.81 23.98 -10.89
N SER A 353 3.14 24.54 -9.72
CA SER A 353 2.56 25.79 -9.24
C SER A 353 3.45 27.00 -9.51
N ILE A 354 4.74 26.80 -9.83
CA ILE A 354 5.66 27.86 -10.25
C ILE A 354 5.66 27.89 -11.77
N ILE A 355 5.11 28.95 -12.36
CA ILE A 355 4.92 29.07 -13.80
C ILE A 355 6.14 29.79 -14.43
N ASP A 356 6.66 30.79 -13.73
CA ASP A 356 7.85 31.54 -14.15
C ASP A 356 8.67 32.02 -12.95
N THR A 357 9.94 32.24 -13.18
CA THR A 357 10.91 32.71 -12.16
C THR A 357 11.73 33.83 -12.71
N ALA A 358 11.64 35.01 -12.08
CA ALA A 358 12.48 36.18 -12.35
C ALA A 358 13.25 36.56 -11.07
N PRO A 359 14.37 37.34 -11.18
CA PRO A 359 15.10 37.78 -10.01
C PRO A 359 14.20 38.53 -9.01
N GLY A 360 14.06 38.00 -7.83
CA GLY A 360 13.24 38.57 -6.74
C GLY A 360 11.72 38.38 -6.89
N GLN A 361 11.24 37.59 -7.85
CA GLN A 361 9.83 37.43 -8.13
C GLN A 361 9.50 36.05 -8.73
N LEU A 362 8.38 35.43 -8.28
CA LEU A 362 7.83 34.22 -8.86
C LEU A 362 6.44 34.51 -9.44
N THR A 363 6.13 33.92 -10.59
CA THR A 363 4.75 33.82 -11.06
C THR A 363 4.17 32.48 -10.62
N LEU A 364 3.14 32.53 -9.78
CA LEU A 364 2.50 31.37 -9.20
C LEU A 364 1.11 31.16 -9.78
N ARG A 365 0.69 29.90 -9.84
CA ARG A 365 -0.67 29.49 -10.19
C ARG A 365 -1.37 28.90 -8.96
N ASN A 366 -2.51 29.46 -8.57
CA ASN A 366 -3.32 28.92 -7.49
C ASN A 366 -4.22 27.74 -7.96
N PHE A 367 -5.00 27.17 -7.03
CA PHE A 367 -5.89 26.01 -7.29
C PHE A 367 -7.05 26.33 -8.27
N GLU A 368 -7.42 27.61 -8.44
CA GLU A 368 -8.42 28.09 -9.42
C GLU A 368 -7.81 28.34 -10.81
N GLY A 369 -6.49 28.13 -10.97
CA GLY A 369 -5.76 28.47 -12.21
C GLY A 369 -5.38 29.92 -12.35
N LYS A 370 -5.66 30.79 -11.36
CA LYS A 370 -5.29 32.22 -11.39
C LYS A 370 -3.79 32.38 -11.21
N LEU A 371 -3.20 33.20 -12.08
CA LEU A 371 -1.79 33.59 -11.97
C LEU A 371 -1.66 34.85 -11.12
N PHE A 372 -0.62 34.89 -10.30
CA PHE A 372 -0.25 36.04 -9.50
C PHE A 372 1.25 36.09 -9.26
N GLU A 373 1.76 37.30 -9.02
CA GLU A 373 3.16 37.53 -8.70
C GLU A 373 3.37 37.42 -7.19
N TYR A 374 4.44 36.74 -6.80
CA TYR A 374 4.84 36.59 -5.41
C TYR A 374 6.28 37.07 -5.24
N PRO A 375 6.57 38.05 -4.35
CA PRO A 375 7.93 38.50 -4.09
C PRO A 375 8.79 37.36 -3.53
N ASP A 376 9.87 37.03 -4.21
CA ASP A 376 10.89 36.09 -3.74
C ASP A 376 12.15 36.89 -3.35
N THR A 377 11.98 37.67 -2.26
CA THR A 377 13.04 38.56 -1.78
C THR A 377 13.52 38.06 -0.40
N CYS A 378 14.83 37.99 -0.24
CA CYS A 378 15.48 37.83 1.04
C CYS A 378 16.04 39.18 1.51
N ALA A 379 15.58 39.67 2.66
CA ALA A 379 16.08 40.92 3.25
C ALA A 379 17.55 40.86 3.72
N LEU A 380 18.06 39.62 3.86
CA LEU A 380 19.45 39.34 4.18
C LEU A 380 20.14 38.68 2.96
N PRO A 381 21.43 38.96 2.72
CA PRO A 381 22.14 38.18 1.72
C PRO A 381 22.03 36.71 2.09
N PRO A 382 21.77 35.80 1.11
CA PRO A 382 21.71 34.38 1.41
C PRO A 382 22.97 33.98 2.17
N PRO A 383 22.85 33.14 3.22
CA PRO A 383 24.04 32.61 3.87
C PRO A 383 24.88 31.93 2.76
N PRO A 384 26.21 31.98 2.85
CA PRO A 384 27.04 31.33 1.87
C PRO A 384 26.56 29.90 1.73
N VAL A 385 26.12 29.54 0.53
CA VAL A 385 25.60 28.20 0.25
C VAL A 385 26.72 27.25 0.64
N ALA A 386 26.57 26.60 1.80
CA ALA A 386 27.41 25.48 2.14
C ALA A 386 27.26 24.53 0.95
N GLN A 387 28.34 24.40 0.18
CA GLN A 387 28.34 23.53 -0.98
C GLN A 387 27.86 22.17 -0.45
N CYS A 388 26.61 21.83 -0.79
CA CYS A 388 26.09 20.52 -0.55
C CYS A 388 27.09 19.59 -1.25
N GLN A 389 27.97 18.98 -0.49
CA GLN A 389 28.90 17.99 -1.03
C GLN A 389 28.01 16.93 -1.64
N ARG A 390 27.85 17.00 -2.97
CA ARG A 390 27.26 15.92 -3.73
C ARG A 390 28.17 14.74 -3.47
N HIS A 391 27.70 13.80 -2.67
CA HIS A 391 28.36 12.50 -2.60
C HIS A 391 28.45 12.01 -4.05
N PRO A 392 29.65 11.71 -4.54
CA PRO A 392 29.80 11.18 -5.88
C PRO A 392 28.97 9.90 -5.94
N ASN A 393 27.93 9.91 -6.78
CA ASN A 393 27.20 8.70 -7.09
C ASN A 393 28.22 7.67 -7.59
N PRO A 394 28.25 6.45 -7.06
CA PRO A 394 29.01 5.40 -7.68
C PRO A 394 28.50 5.23 -9.11
N VAL A 395 29.36 5.47 -10.08
CA VAL A 395 29.09 5.20 -11.49
C VAL A 395 28.92 3.68 -11.60
N ILE A 396 27.69 3.21 -11.69
CA ILE A 396 27.40 1.82 -12.05
C ILE A 396 27.68 1.74 -13.55
N SER A 397 28.87 1.25 -13.90
CA SER A 397 29.17 0.85 -15.29
C SER A 397 28.25 -0.32 -15.64
N ALA A 398 27.34 -0.09 -16.59
CA ALA A 398 26.63 -1.17 -17.25
C ALA A 398 27.62 -2.11 -17.92
N LYS A 399 27.64 -3.36 -17.47
CA LYS A 399 28.14 -4.52 -18.20
C LYS A 399 26.99 -5.51 -18.39
#